data_0ee013cc40411de1683b3d931aac061c
#
_entry.id   0ee013cc40411de1683b3d931aac061c
#
_cell.length_a   1.000
_cell.length_b   1.000
_cell.length_c   1.000
_cell.angle_alpha   90.00
_cell.angle_beta   90.00
_cell.angle_gamma   90.00
#
_symmetry.space_group_name_H-M   'P 1'
#
loop_
_entity.id
_entity.type
_entity.pdbx_description
1 polymer ?
#
loop_
_entity_poly.entity_id
_entity_poly.type
_entity_poly.pdbx_seq_one_letter_code
_entity_poly.pdbx_strand_id
1 'polypeptide(L)'
;DPNDRSLLNWPMQSTGADIMRLAACMLTEAGVEVCCPIHDAFLVRFALAEEIDVIAKTTKLMVDASEIVMGQGYACRVDADIVRYPDRYMDERGEVMFSRVMTLLDMLRAKERPKPAHS
;
A
#
# COMPACT_ATOMS: atom_id res chain seq x y z
N ASP A 1 -1.14 -6.27 -32.64
CA ASP A 1 -0.07 -7.18 -32.25
C ASP A 1 0.17 -7.09 -30.75
N PRO A 2 0.21 -8.23 -30.05
CA PRO A 2 0.58 -8.21 -28.66
C PRO A 2 2.00 -7.65 -28.57
N ASN A 3 2.18 -6.65 -27.72
CA ASN A 3 3.47 -6.05 -27.47
C ASN A 3 4.41 -7.10 -26.86
N ASP A 4 5.45 -7.51 -27.60
CA ASP A 4 6.40 -8.56 -27.18
C ASP A 4 6.97 -8.31 -25.79
N ARG A 5 7.17 -7.04 -25.41
CA ARG A 5 7.62 -6.67 -24.04
C ARG A 5 6.58 -7.03 -22.97
N SER A 6 5.30 -6.93 -23.25
CA SER A 6 4.24 -7.34 -22.32
C SER A 6 4.24 -8.84 -22.11
N LEU A 7 4.45 -9.62 -23.19
CA LEU A 7 4.54 -11.08 -23.08
C LEU A 7 5.75 -11.54 -22.29
N LEU A 8 6.90 -10.88 -22.47
CA LEU A 8 8.14 -11.20 -21.72
C LEU A 8 8.02 -10.83 -20.23
N ASN A 9 7.28 -9.76 -19.90
CA ASN A 9 7.10 -9.31 -18.52
C ASN A 9 5.97 -10.05 -17.78
N TRP A 10 5.07 -10.74 -18.48
CA TRP A 10 3.93 -11.42 -17.87
C TRP A 10 4.32 -12.40 -16.76
N PRO A 11 5.28 -13.33 -16.93
CA PRO A 11 5.65 -14.26 -15.87
C PRO A 11 6.10 -13.55 -14.59
N MET A 12 6.87 -12.46 -14.74
CA MET A 12 7.34 -11.67 -13.60
C MET A 12 6.21 -10.95 -12.88
N GLN A 13 5.30 -10.33 -13.62
CA GLN A 13 4.12 -9.67 -13.06
C GLN A 13 3.17 -10.67 -12.37
N SER A 14 2.97 -11.84 -12.97
CA SER A 14 2.17 -12.91 -12.39
C SER A 14 2.76 -13.43 -11.08
N THR A 15 4.07 -13.70 -11.06
CA THR A 15 4.78 -14.14 -9.86
C THR A 15 4.69 -13.09 -8.75
N GLY A 16 4.88 -11.81 -9.06
CA GLY A 16 4.71 -10.71 -8.12
C GLY A 16 3.30 -10.66 -7.51
N ALA A 17 2.28 -10.85 -8.35
CA ALA A 17 0.88 -10.90 -7.89
C ALA A 17 0.60 -12.11 -6.97
N ASP A 18 1.21 -13.26 -7.23
CA ASP A 18 1.09 -14.45 -6.38
C ASP A 18 1.77 -14.24 -5.02
N ILE A 19 2.96 -13.63 -5.01
CA ILE A 19 3.65 -13.25 -3.77
C ILE A 19 2.79 -12.30 -2.94
N MET A 20 2.24 -11.26 -3.55
CA MET A 20 1.40 -10.27 -2.83
C MET A 20 0.13 -10.92 -2.27
N ARG A 21 -0.54 -11.80 -3.02
CA ARG A 21 -1.73 -12.51 -2.52
C ARG A 21 -1.41 -13.40 -1.32
N LEU A 22 -0.34 -14.19 -1.41
CA LEU A 22 0.08 -15.06 -0.32
C LEU A 22 0.51 -14.25 0.90
N ALA A 23 1.29 -13.19 0.71
CA ALA A 23 1.70 -12.29 1.79
C ALA A 23 0.49 -11.65 2.49
N ALA A 24 -0.52 -11.19 1.74
CA ALA A 24 -1.74 -10.63 2.31
C ALA A 24 -2.47 -11.64 3.23
N CYS A 25 -2.58 -12.89 2.80
CA CYS A 25 -3.17 -13.96 3.62
C CYS A 25 -2.34 -14.19 4.89
N MET A 26 -1.03 -14.36 4.76
CA MET A 26 -0.13 -14.64 5.89
C MET A 26 -0.11 -13.48 6.91
N LEU A 27 -0.08 -12.24 6.44
CA LEU A 27 -0.14 -11.06 7.30
C LEU A 27 -1.46 -10.98 8.07
N THR A 28 -2.58 -11.20 7.38
CA THR A 28 -3.92 -11.16 7.99
C THR A 28 -4.09 -12.28 9.02
N GLU A 29 -3.66 -13.50 8.72
CA GLU A 29 -3.70 -14.63 9.65
C GLU A 29 -2.80 -14.41 10.87
N ALA A 30 -1.69 -13.71 10.71
CA ALA A 30 -0.78 -13.34 11.80
C ALA A 30 -1.28 -12.13 12.64
N GLY A 31 -2.46 -11.60 12.33
CA GLY A 31 -3.07 -10.47 13.04
C GLY A 31 -2.44 -9.12 12.72
N VAL A 32 -1.72 -8.98 11.60
CA VAL A 32 -1.23 -7.69 11.13
C VAL A 32 -2.38 -6.92 10.49
N GLU A 33 -2.58 -5.67 10.89
CA GLU A 33 -3.62 -4.83 10.33
C GLU A 33 -3.21 -4.27 8.95
N VAL A 34 -3.52 -5.02 7.91
CA VAL A 34 -3.30 -4.62 6.52
C VAL A 34 -4.43 -3.71 6.06
N CYS A 35 -4.13 -2.43 5.81
CA CYS A 35 -5.12 -1.44 5.38
C CYS A 35 -5.42 -1.54 3.89
N CYS A 36 -4.39 -1.61 3.06
CA CYS A 36 -4.54 -1.79 1.61
C CYS A 36 -3.23 -2.24 0.95
N PRO A 37 -3.30 -2.93 -0.20
CA PRO A 37 -2.17 -3.10 -1.09
C PRO A 37 -1.92 -1.82 -1.90
N ILE A 38 -0.65 -1.49 -2.13
CA ILE A 38 -0.21 -0.35 -2.95
C ILE A 38 0.88 -0.88 -3.90
N HIS A 39 0.52 -1.21 -5.14
CA HIS A 39 1.41 -1.84 -6.11
C HIS A 39 2.06 -3.13 -5.57
N ASP A 40 3.34 -3.07 -5.22
CA ASP A 40 4.17 -4.15 -4.68
C ASP A 40 4.41 -4.01 -3.17
N ALA A 41 3.63 -3.20 -2.50
CA ALA A 41 3.73 -2.91 -1.06
C ALA A 41 2.37 -3.07 -0.35
N PHE A 42 2.41 -3.08 0.99
CA PHE A 42 1.24 -3.00 1.85
C PHE A 42 1.29 -1.77 2.75
N LEU A 43 0.18 -1.08 2.87
CA LEU A 43 -0.03 -0.13 3.94
C LEU A 43 -0.52 -0.90 5.18
N VAL A 44 0.26 -0.84 6.25
CA VAL A 44 -0.01 -1.52 7.53
C VAL A 44 -0.17 -0.48 8.62
N ARG A 45 -1.15 -0.68 9.51
CA ARG A 45 -1.37 0.17 10.68
C ARG A 45 -1.00 -0.56 11.96
N PHE A 46 -0.37 0.14 12.89
CA PHE A 46 -0.02 -0.40 14.22
C PHE A 46 0.11 0.71 15.26
N ALA A 47 0.05 0.33 16.53
CA ALA A 47 0.32 1.24 17.63
C ALA A 47 1.83 1.49 17.79
N LEU A 48 2.23 2.70 18.21
CA LEU A 48 3.65 3.06 18.37
C LEU A 48 4.43 2.07 19.25
N ALA A 49 3.78 1.50 20.25
CA ALA A 49 4.40 0.52 21.13
C ALA A 49 4.74 -0.81 20.45
N GLU A 50 4.11 -1.11 19.31
CA GLU A 50 4.26 -2.36 18.55
C GLU A 50 5.17 -2.21 17.32
N GLU A 51 5.74 -1.01 17.11
CA GLU A 51 6.48 -0.65 15.90
C GLU A 51 7.51 -1.70 15.51
N ILE A 52 8.41 -2.04 16.43
CA ILE A 52 9.52 -2.98 16.17
C ILE A 52 8.99 -4.36 15.81
N ASP A 53 8.04 -4.87 16.61
CA ASP A 53 7.52 -6.22 16.46
C ASP A 53 6.69 -6.36 15.15
N VAL A 54 5.84 -5.37 14.84
CA VAL A 54 5.00 -5.42 13.65
C VAL A 54 5.84 -5.27 12.39
N ILE A 55 6.84 -4.38 12.37
CA ILE A 55 7.74 -4.24 11.22
C ILE A 55 8.51 -5.54 10.99
N ALA A 56 9.11 -6.12 12.04
CA ALA A 56 9.86 -7.37 11.93
C ALA A 56 8.98 -8.53 11.46
N LYS A 57 7.78 -8.66 12.02
CA LYS A 57 6.80 -9.67 11.63
C LYS A 57 6.35 -9.50 10.17
N THR A 58 5.98 -8.27 9.77
CA THR A 58 5.54 -7.98 8.42
C THR A 58 6.63 -8.27 7.39
N THR A 59 7.83 -7.77 7.63
CA THR A 59 8.98 -8.02 6.74
C THR A 59 9.25 -9.50 6.60
N LYS A 60 9.29 -10.24 7.72
CA LYS A 60 9.52 -11.69 7.68
C LYS A 60 8.47 -12.42 6.87
N LEU A 61 7.19 -12.15 7.09
CA LEU A 61 6.09 -12.83 6.39
C LEU A 61 6.08 -12.52 4.89
N MET A 62 6.43 -11.30 4.48
CA MET A 62 6.56 -10.95 3.06
C MET A 62 7.74 -11.66 2.40
N VAL A 63 8.88 -11.77 3.10
CA VAL A 63 10.03 -12.56 2.64
C VAL A 63 9.66 -14.03 2.51
N ASP A 64 9.05 -14.62 3.55
CA ASP A 64 8.62 -16.02 3.56
C ASP A 64 7.64 -16.30 2.39
N ALA A 65 6.68 -15.41 2.13
CA ALA A 65 5.77 -15.52 1.00
C ALA A 65 6.51 -15.55 -0.34
N SER A 66 7.54 -14.71 -0.51
CA SER A 66 8.33 -14.69 -1.73
C SER A 66 9.12 -15.99 -1.92
N GLU A 67 9.70 -16.55 -0.86
CA GLU A 67 10.40 -17.86 -0.91
C GLU A 67 9.45 -19.02 -1.21
N ILE A 68 8.22 -18.99 -0.70
CA ILE A 68 7.21 -20.03 -0.99
C ILE A 68 6.85 -20.01 -2.48
N VAL A 69 6.68 -18.83 -3.06
CA VAL A 69 6.25 -18.69 -4.46
C VAL A 69 7.39 -18.94 -5.43
N MET A 70 8.59 -18.42 -5.15
CA MET A 70 9.72 -18.51 -6.06
C MET A 70 10.61 -19.75 -5.84
N GLY A 71 10.49 -20.38 -4.68
CA GLY A 71 11.31 -21.50 -4.26
C GLY A 71 12.41 -21.11 -3.28
N GLN A 72 12.91 -22.10 -2.54
CA GLN A 72 13.93 -21.89 -1.51
C GLN A 72 15.21 -21.24 -2.10
N GLY A 73 15.69 -20.23 -1.40
CA GLY A 73 16.90 -19.48 -1.78
C GLY A 73 16.63 -18.26 -2.66
N TYR A 74 15.38 -18.00 -3.03
CA TYR A 74 14.96 -16.83 -3.81
C TYR A 74 14.01 -15.96 -2.98
N ALA A 75 14.58 -15.11 -2.13
CA ALA A 75 13.82 -14.17 -1.31
C ALA A 75 13.84 -12.77 -1.90
N CYS A 76 12.68 -12.12 -1.94
CA CYS A 76 12.62 -10.70 -2.25
C CYS A 76 13.10 -9.88 -1.06
N ARG A 77 13.84 -8.81 -1.34
CA ARG A 77 14.14 -7.80 -0.34
C ARG A 77 12.87 -7.00 -0.04
N VAL A 78 12.63 -6.73 1.23
CA VAL A 78 11.51 -5.91 1.71
C VAL A 78 12.09 -4.75 2.51
N ASP A 79 11.70 -3.53 2.12
CA ASP A 79 12.04 -2.30 2.83
C ASP A 79 10.77 -1.74 3.50
N ALA A 80 10.91 -1.01 4.60
CA ALA A 80 9.80 -0.42 5.34
C ALA A 80 9.97 1.09 5.45
N ASP A 81 8.95 1.84 5.01
CA ASP A 81 8.82 3.27 5.21
C ASP A 81 7.83 3.54 6.34
N ILE A 82 8.21 4.39 7.30
CA ILE A 82 7.40 4.66 8.48
C ILE A 82 6.85 6.07 8.43
N VAL A 83 5.53 6.17 8.49
CA VAL A 83 4.82 7.46 8.59
C VAL A 83 4.14 7.53 9.95
N ARG A 84 4.44 8.56 10.76
CA ARG A 84 3.89 8.74 12.11
C ARG A 84 2.85 9.84 12.14
N TYR A 85 1.73 9.58 12.82
CA TYR A 85 0.74 10.63 13.08
C TYR A 85 1.40 11.86 13.74
N PRO A 86 1.08 13.12 13.34
CA PRO A 86 -0.03 13.51 12.46
C PRO A 86 0.26 13.46 10.95
N ASP A 87 1.46 13.05 10.53
CA ASP A 87 1.80 12.94 9.13
C ASP A 87 0.93 11.88 8.43
N ARG A 88 0.81 12.01 7.12
CA ARG A 88 0.05 11.07 6.28
C ARG A 88 0.96 10.50 5.21
N TYR A 89 0.73 9.24 4.87
CA TYR A 89 1.36 8.69 3.69
C TYR A 89 1.01 9.53 2.46
N MET A 90 2.04 9.91 1.70
CA MET A 90 1.91 10.64 0.45
C MET A 90 2.94 10.12 -0.55
N ASP A 91 2.48 9.75 -1.74
CA ASP A 91 3.37 9.48 -2.87
C ASP A 91 3.63 10.80 -3.60
N GLU A 92 4.90 11.19 -3.73
CA GLU A 92 5.32 12.43 -4.39
C GLU A 92 4.72 12.59 -5.80
N ARG A 93 4.56 11.47 -6.53
CA ARG A 93 3.95 11.46 -7.86
C ARG A 93 2.46 11.83 -7.84
N GLY A 94 1.79 11.58 -6.72
CA GLY A 94 0.37 11.85 -6.52
C GLY A 94 0.05 13.22 -5.91
N GLU A 95 1.02 13.90 -5.31
CA GLU A 95 0.81 15.08 -4.47
C GLU A 95 0.09 16.22 -5.22
N VAL A 96 0.50 16.54 -6.42
CA VAL A 96 -0.10 17.62 -7.24
C VAL A 96 -1.56 17.30 -7.55
N MET A 97 -1.86 16.07 -7.95
CA MET A 97 -3.23 15.64 -8.26
C MET A 97 -4.09 15.62 -7.01
N PHE A 98 -3.57 15.10 -5.89
CA PHE A 98 -4.28 15.07 -4.61
C PHE A 98 -4.65 16.49 -4.16
N SER A 99 -3.71 17.44 -4.19
CA SER A 99 -3.96 18.84 -3.84
C SER A 99 -5.04 19.48 -4.72
N ARG A 100 -5.02 19.17 -6.01
CA ARG A 100 -6.06 19.64 -6.94
C ARG A 100 -7.44 19.07 -6.59
N VAL A 101 -7.53 17.78 -6.32
CA VAL A 101 -8.80 17.13 -5.91
C VAL A 101 -9.34 17.74 -4.62
N MET A 102 -8.48 17.95 -3.62
CA MET A 102 -8.88 18.56 -2.35
C MET A 102 -9.40 19.99 -2.54
N THR A 103 -8.71 20.80 -3.35
CA THR A 103 -9.18 22.17 -3.69
C THR A 103 -10.56 22.15 -4.35
N LEU A 104 -10.79 21.27 -5.32
CA LEU A 104 -12.09 21.15 -5.98
C LEU A 104 -13.18 20.69 -5.01
N LEU A 105 -12.89 19.79 -4.10
CA LEU A 105 -13.79 19.32 -3.05
C LEU A 105 -14.22 20.47 -2.13
N ASP A 106 -13.26 21.29 -1.70
CA ASP A 106 -13.54 22.43 -0.83
C ASP A 106 -14.40 23.49 -1.55
N MET A 107 -14.15 23.72 -2.84
CA MET A 107 -14.98 24.60 -3.66
C MET A 107 -16.43 24.09 -3.79
N LEU A 108 -16.62 22.78 -3.95
CA LEU A 108 -17.96 22.17 -4.01
C LEU A 108 -18.67 22.28 -2.67
N ARG A 109 -18.00 21.94 -1.57
CA ARG A 109 -18.54 22.06 -0.21
C ARG A 109 -18.93 23.50 0.16
N ALA A 110 -18.15 24.48 -0.30
CA ALA A 110 -18.47 25.89 -0.11
C ALA A 110 -19.77 26.32 -0.85
N LYS A 111 -20.04 25.73 -2.03
CA LYS A 111 -21.27 25.99 -2.79
C LYS A 111 -22.51 25.34 -2.17
N GLU A 112 -22.35 24.21 -1.50
CA GLU A 112 -23.44 23.46 -0.87
C GLU A 112 -23.83 23.99 0.52
N ARG A 113 -23.01 24.87 1.13
CA ARG A 113 -23.39 25.50 2.40
C ARG A 113 -24.59 26.42 2.18
N PRO A 114 -25.72 26.20 2.87
CA PRO A 114 -26.88 27.09 2.75
C PRO A 114 -26.50 28.51 3.17
N LYS A 115 -26.88 29.49 2.37
CA LYS A 115 -26.72 30.91 2.74
C LYS A 115 -27.41 31.12 4.11
N PRO A 116 -26.76 31.83 5.06
CA PRO A 116 -27.38 32.16 6.33
C PRO A 116 -28.69 32.89 6.02
N ALA A 117 -29.78 32.39 6.62
CA ALA A 117 -31.08 33.09 6.54
C ALA A 117 -30.91 34.50 7.12
N HIS A 118 -31.12 35.51 6.28
CA HIS A 118 -31.16 36.89 6.72
C HIS A 118 -32.36 37.03 7.67
N SER A 119 -32.07 37.30 8.93
CA SER A 119 -33.04 37.78 9.93
C SER A 119 -33.33 39.24 9.69
#